data_1c5c1e82843c52382c7e6ead51555aab
#
_entry.id   1c5c1e82843c52382c7e6ead51555aab
#
_cell.length_a   1.000
_cell.length_b   1.000
_cell.length_c   1.000
_cell.angle_alpha   90.00
_cell.angle_beta   90.00
_cell.angle_gamma   90.00
#
_symmetry.space_group_name_H-M   'P 1'
#
loop_
_entity.id
_entity.type
_entity.pdbx_description
1 polymer ?
#
loop_
_entity_poly.entity_id
_entity_poly.type
_entity_poly.pdbx_seq_one_letter_code
_entity_poly.pdbx_strand_id
1 'polypeptide(L)'
;MSASAAIVTPDPRAIVLNVQGYSIHDGPGIRTTVFLKGCPLRCLWCHNPESQRQAPEVAVDPERPEAPGSVMGRERSASELFDEVIADAPFYRQSGGGVTLSGGEPLAQPAFAAELLRRCHEAGIHTVLDTCGHAQWSVARRVLAHVDLVLFDFKHMDPEAHRRLTGVDNRRILDNARRIHHELGLPLHARVPVIPGFNDSADNLDATARFIADELAPSVPVCLHAYHRLGAGKYQRLGRGAEFLALEPPDDARMQWARSRFEALGLAAVIGEYPAAVAEPSSKGETCS
;
A
#
# COMPACT_ATOMS: atom_id res chain seq x y z
N MET A 1 45.62 12.36 15.54
CA MET A 1 44.62 11.77 14.61
C MET A 1 43.41 11.40 15.46
N SER A 2 42.39 12.26 15.46
CA SER A 2 41.18 12.01 16.23
C SER A 2 40.24 11.10 15.38
N ALA A 3 40.04 9.87 15.85
CA ALA A 3 39.04 8.99 15.26
C ALA A 3 37.65 9.58 15.55
N SER A 4 36.98 10.08 14.50
CA SER A 4 35.58 10.46 14.58
C SER A 4 34.80 9.20 14.94
N ALA A 5 34.24 9.12 16.12
CA ALA A 5 33.32 8.06 16.50
C ALA A 5 32.11 8.17 15.58
N ALA A 6 31.94 7.18 14.71
CA ALA A 6 30.73 7.06 13.89
C ALA A 6 29.53 6.99 14.85
N ILE A 7 28.63 7.93 14.75
CA ILE A 7 27.35 7.90 15.47
C ILE A 7 26.61 6.69 14.91
N VAL A 8 26.60 5.58 15.65
CA VAL A 8 25.81 4.40 15.32
C VAL A 8 24.36 4.81 15.55
N THR A 9 23.67 5.18 14.48
CA THR A 9 22.21 5.34 14.52
C THR A 9 21.60 4.00 14.88
N PRO A 10 20.72 3.92 15.88
CA PRO A 10 20.09 2.65 16.25
C PRO A 10 19.31 2.11 15.06
N ASP A 11 19.45 0.79 14.79
CA ASP A 11 18.72 0.10 13.72
C ASP A 11 17.22 0.09 14.05
N PRO A 12 16.37 0.80 13.28
CA PRO A 12 14.96 0.95 13.64
C PRO A 12 14.23 -0.40 13.59
N ARG A 13 13.31 -0.60 14.53
CA ARG A 13 12.50 -1.79 14.64
C ARG A 13 11.04 -1.48 14.37
N ALA A 14 10.30 -2.47 13.83
CA ALA A 14 8.88 -2.39 13.56
C ALA A 14 8.17 -3.69 13.91
N ILE A 15 6.87 -3.60 14.14
CA ILE A 15 6.02 -4.80 14.19
C ILE A 15 5.64 -5.17 12.76
N VAL A 16 6.21 -6.25 12.28
CA VAL A 16 5.99 -6.83 10.96
C VAL A 16 4.95 -7.93 11.07
N LEU A 17 3.90 -7.83 10.25
CA LEU A 17 2.84 -8.82 10.20
C LEU A 17 3.27 -10.06 9.41
N ASN A 18 3.79 -9.82 8.21
CA ASN A 18 4.19 -10.87 7.27
C ASN A 18 5.24 -10.35 6.29
N VAL A 19 6.02 -11.26 5.73
CA VAL A 19 6.89 -11.03 4.56
C VAL A 19 6.47 -12.04 3.50
N GLN A 20 6.06 -11.55 2.34
CA GLN A 20 5.57 -12.38 1.24
C GLN A 20 6.48 -12.21 0.02
N GLY A 21 7.25 -13.23 -0.27
CA GLY A 21 7.98 -13.34 -1.54
C GLY A 21 7.06 -13.64 -2.72
N TYR A 22 7.55 -13.44 -3.93
CA TYR A 22 6.85 -13.72 -5.19
C TYR A 22 5.48 -13.04 -5.34
N SER A 23 5.28 -11.88 -4.71
CA SER A 23 4.08 -11.07 -4.93
C SER A 23 4.10 -10.47 -6.35
N ILE A 24 2.95 -10.55 -7.04
CA ILE A 24 2.75 -10.03 -8.39
C ILE A 24 1.64 -8.97 -8.45
N HIS A 25 1.04 -8.64 -7.29
CA HIS A 25 -0.11 -7.72 -7.17
C HIS A 25 0.23 -6.42 -6.42
N ASP A 26 1.47 -6.27 -5.96
CA ASP A 26 1.88 -5.16 -5.11
C ASP A 26 2.85 -4.19 -5.83
N GLY A 27 2.70 -4.05 -7.13
CA GLY A 27 3.52 -3.21 -8.01
C GLY A 27 4.16 -3.99 -9.17
N PRO A 28 5.04 -3.37 -9.96
CA PRO A 28 5.61 -3.99 -11.15
C PRO A 28 6.56 -5.15 -10.82
N GLY A 29 6.55 -6.17 -11.68
CA GLY A 29 7.45 -7.32 -11.60
C GLY A 29 7.19 -8.24 -10.41
N ILE A 30 8.12 -9.18 -10.17
CA ILE A 30 8.10 -10.07 -9.00
C ILE A 30 8.66 -9.31 -7.79
N ARG A 31 7.91 -9.32 -6.69
CA ARG A 31 8.25 -8.50 -5.52
C ARG A 31 8.27 -9.30 -4.23
N THR A 32 8.99 -8.78 -3.24
CA THR A 32 8.79 -9.17 -1.85
C THR A 32 8.04 -8.05 -1.15
N THR A 33 6.84 -8.38 -0.65
CA THR A 33 5.99 -7.44 0.07
C THR A 33 6.14 -7.62 1.58
N VAL A 34 6.53 -6.56 2.26
CA VAL A 34 6.64 -6.50 3.72
C VAL A 34 5.40 -5.83 4.27
N PHE A 35 4.57 -6.59 4.98
CA PHE A 35 3.34 -6.10 5.60
C PHE A 35 3.61 -5.66 7.03
N LEU A 36 3.43 -4.37 7.30
CA LEU A 36 3.59 -3.79 8.64
C LEU A 36 2.27 -3.81 9.41
N LYS A 37 2.37 -3.81 10.75
CA LYS A 37 1.21 -3.59 11.63
C LYS A 37 1.06 -2.11 11.97
N GLY A 38 -0.16 -1.74 12.36
CA GLY A 38 -0.55 -0.35 12.64
C GLY A 38 -1.18 0.32 11.44
N CYS A 39 -2.42 0.77 11.62
CA CYS A 39 -3.13 1.59 10.64
C CYS A 39 -3.94 2.65 11.38
N PRO A 40 -3.89 3.93 10.96
CA PRO A 40 -4.74 4.97 11.54
C PRO A 40 -6.21 4.84 11.12
N LEU A 41 -6.48 4.11 10.03
CA LEU A 41 -7.82 3.87 9.51
C LEU A 41 -8.47 2.64 10.15
N ARG A 42 -9.82 2.63 10.15
CA ARG A 42 -10.69 1.53 10.57
C ARG A 42 -11.75 1.30 9.50
N CYS A 43 -11.28 1.04 8.26
CA CYS A 43 -12.18 0.81 7.14
C CYS A 43 -13.15 -0.33 7.44
N LEU A 44 -14.45 -0.12 7.22
CA LEU A 44 -15.48 -1.12 7.46
C LEU A 44 -15.28 -2.39 6.61
N TRP A 45 -14.63 -2.25 5.44
CA TRP A 45 -14.31 -3.35 4.52
C TRP A 45 -12.86 -3.83 4.62
N CYS A 46 -12.16 -3.55 5.72
CA CYS A 46 -10.76 -3.95 5.86
C CYS A 46 -10.59 -5.46 5.68
N HIS A 47 -9.78 -5.88 4.73
CA HIS A 47 -9.51 -7.31 4.51
C HIS A 47 -8.27 -7.83 5.26
N ASN A 48 -7.53 -6.93 5.94
CA ASN A 48 -6.40 -7.26 6.81
C ASN A 48 -6.59 -6.69 8.22
N PRO A 49 -7.65 -7.11 8.97
CA PRO A 49 -7.93 -6.58 10.31
C PRO A 49 -6.79 -6.83 11.30
N GLU A 50 -5.99 -7.89 11.07
CA GLU A 50 -4.79 -8.24 11.85
C GLU A 50 -3.67 -7.21 11.72
N SER A 51 -3.70 -6.36 10.69
CA SER A 51 -2.73 -5.28 10.51
C SER A 51 -3.11 -3.97 11.20
N GLN A 52 -4.35 -3.83 11.69
CA GLN A 52 -4.86 -2.56 12.19
C GLN A 52 -4.18 -2.10 13.49
N ARG A 53 -3.98 -3.01 14.46
CA ARG A 53 -3.27 -2.70 15.70
C ARG A 53 -1.77 -2.79 15.47
N GLN A 54 -1.00 -1.85 16.02
CA GLN A 54 0.45 -1.90 15.88
C GLN A 54 1.09 -2.99 16.73
N ALA A 55 0.50 -3.34 17.89
CA ALA A 55 1.01 -4.40 18.75
C ALA A 55 0.74 -5.80 18.16
N PRO A 56 1.56 -6.81 18.49
CA PRO A 56 1.25 -8.20 18.21
C PRO A 56 -0.10 -8.61 18.80
N GLU A 57 -0.83 -9.46 18.08
CA GLU A 57 -2.14 -9.99 18.50
C GLU A 57 -2.14 -11.51 18.39
N VAL A 58 -2.94 -12.17 19.22
CA VAL A 58 -3.11 -13.62 19.13
C VAL A 58 -4.36 -13.91 18.29
N ALA A 59 -4.18 -14.66 17.21
CA ALA A 59 -5.27 -15.19 16.40
C ALA A 59 -5.54 -16.64 16.80
N VAL A 60 -6.79 -16.96 17.12
CA VAL A 60 -7.22 -18.30 17.54
C VAL A 60 -7.97 -18.95 16.39
N ASP A 61 -7.77 -20.24 16.20
CA ASP A 61 -8.56 -21.03 15.27
C ASP A 61 -9.97 -21.27 15.85
N PRO A 62 -11.05 -20.74 15.24
CA PRO A 62 -12.39 -20.91 15.77
C PRO A 62 -12.87 -22.38 15.82
N GLU A 63 -12.31 -23.23 14.95
CA GLU A 63 -12.63 -24.67 14.92
C GLU A 63 -11.84 -25.47 15.95
N ARG A 64 -10.78 -24.90 16.48
CA ARG A 64 -9.91 -25.52 17.52
C ARG A 64 -9.52 -24.48 18.57
N PRO A 65 -10.48 -23.96 19.34
CA PRO A 65 -10.23 -22.87 20.28
C PRO A 65 -9.29 -23.25 21.44
N GLU A 66 -9.11 -24.53 21.69
CA GLU A 66 -8.17 -25.08 22.69
C GLU A 66 -6.72 -25.15 22.20
N ALA A 67 -6.51 -25.04 20.88
CA ALA A 67 -5.17 -25.05 20.31
C ALA A 67 -4.45 -23.72 20.62
N PRO A 68 -3.11 -23.74 20.76
CA PRO A 68 -2.35 -22.51 20.93
C PRO A 68 -2.62 -21.54 19.77
N GLY A 69 -3.00 -20.30 20.08
CA GLY A 69 -3.19 -19.26 19.08
C GLY A 69 -1.88 -18.90 18.36
N SER A 70 -1.98 -18.43 17.13
CA SER A 70 -0.85 -17.92 16.37
C SER A 70 -0.63 -16.43 16.65
N VAL A 71 0.61 -16.04 16.92
CA VAL A 71 0.97 -14.63 17.11
C VAL A 71 1.05 -13.93 15.76
N MET A 72 0.20 -12.93 15.58
CA MET A 72 0.13 -12.07 14.39
C MET A 72 0.98 -10.82 14.64
N GLY A 73 2.11 -10.74 13.95
CA GLY A 73 3.07 -9.66 14.08
C GLY A 73 4.22 -9.97 15.02
N ARG A 74 5.43 -9.65 14.56
CA ARG A 74 6.68 -9.80 15.33
C ARG A 74 7.53 -8.55 15.17
N GLU A 75 8.26 -8.20 16.21
CA GLU A 75 9.23 -7.13 16.11
C GLU A 75 10.44 -7.58 15.29
N ARG A 76 10.77 -6.80 14.26
CA ARG A 76 11.92 -7.02 13.38
C ARG A 76 12.69 -5.74 13.17
N SER A 77 13.99 -5.81 13.02
CA SER A 77 14.81 -4.64 12.67
C SER A 77 14.89 -4.44 11.15
N ALA A 78 15.25 -3.22 10.74
CA ALA A 78 15.38 -2.89 9.32
C ALA A 78 16.52 -3.68 8.66
N SER A 79 17.63 -3.94 9.39
CA SER A 79 18.73 -4.76 8.88
C SER A 79 18.32 -6.22 8.69
N GLU A 80 17.65 -6.83 9.68
CA GLU A 80 17.15 -8.21 9.57
C GLU A 80 16.24 -8.38 8.35
N LEU A 81 15.35 -7.41 8.08
CA LEU A 81 14.48 -7.50 6.92
C LEU A 81 15.19 -7.19 5.61
N PHE A 82 16.14 -6.28 5.61
CA PHE A 82 16.95 -6.02 4.42
C PHE A 82 17.71 -7.29 3.99
N ASP A 83 18.34 -7.99 4.93
CA ASP A 83 19.07 -9.24 4.65
C ASP A 83 18.15 -10.35 4.09
N GLU A 84 16.87 -10.37 4.54
CA GLU A 84 15.87 -11.30 4.04
C GLU A 84 15.41 -10.92 2.60
N VAL A 85 15.03 -9.66 2.37
CA VAL A 85 14.47 -9.26 1.08
C VAL A 85 15.51 -9.18 -0.03
N ILE A 86 16.79 -8.90 0.29
CA ILE A 86 17.86 -8.83 -0.72
C ILE A 86 18.20 -10.21 -1.30
N ALA A 87 17.86 -11.29 -0.60
CA ALA A 87 18.04 -12.65 -1.11
C ALA A 87 17.24 -12.90 -2.40
N ASP A 88 16.12 -12.18 -2.59
CA ASP A 88 15.27 -12.26 -3.78
C ASP A 88 15.73 -11.32 -4.92
N ALA A 89 16.83 -10.58 -4.76
CA ALA A 89 17.34 -9.64 -5.76
C ALA A 89 17.52 -10.21 -7.18
N PRO A 90 17.91 -11.51 -7.38
CA PRO A 90 17.94 -12.09 -8.73
C PRO A 90 16.58 -12.03 -9.45
N PHE A 91 15.48 -12.30 -8.74
CA PHE A 91 14.11 -12.24 -9.30
C PHE A 91 13.68 -10.80 -9.59
N TYR A 92 14.05 -9.85 -8.73
CA TYR A 92 13.78 -8.42 -8.96
C TYR A 92 14.44 -7.93 -10.24
N ARG A 93 15.73 -8.23 -10.42
CA ARG A 93 16.49 -7.84 -11.64
C ARG A 93 15.90 -8.44 -12.91
N GLN A 94 15.45 -9.70 -12.86
CA GLN A 94 14.91 -10.39 -14.02
C GLN A 94 13.53 -9.85 -14.44
N SER A 95 12.71 -9.43 -13.47
CA SER A 95 11.31 -9.06 -13.70
C SER A 95 11.05 -7.55 -13.70
N GLY A 96 12.04 -6.72 -13.36
CA GLY A 96 11.82 -5.30 -13.05
C GLY A 96 11.05 -5.09 -11.73
N GLY A 97 11.06 -6.09 -10.85
CA GLY A 97 10.41 -6.07 -9.55
C GLY A 97 11.25 -5.43 -8.45
N GLY A 98 10.96 -5.76 -7.19
CA GLY A 98 11.66 -5.18 -6.04
C GLY A 98 10.96 -5.40 -4.72
N VAL A 99 11.00 -4.42 -3.83
CA VAL A 99 10.40 -4.49 -2.49
C VAL A 99 9.20 -3.54 -2.40
N THR A 100 8.12 -4.01 -1.78
CA THR A 100 6.94 -3.20 -1.45
C THR A 100 6.74 -3.17 0.06
N LEU A 101 6.58 -1.99 0.63
CA LEU A 101 6.06 -1.82 1.98
C LEU A 101 4.55 -1.60 1.92
N SER A 102 3.81 -2.43 2.63
CA SER A 102 2.34 -2.44 2.72
C SER A 102 1.90 -2.86 4.13
N GLY A 103 0.69 -3.39 4.28
CA GLY A 103 0.18 -3.95 5.53
C GLY A 103 -1.02 -3.21 6.08
N GLY A 104 -0.88 -2.59 7.26
CA GLY A 104 -1.82 -1.61 7.76
C GLY A 104 -1.61 -0.27 7.07
N GLU A 105 -0.67 0.51 7.60
CA GLU A 105 -0.17 1.75 6.99
C GLU A 105 1.33 1.87 7.30
N PRO A 106 2.21 1.76 6.33
CA PRO A 106 3.66 1.83 6.57
C PRO A 106 4.11 3.15 7.21
N LEU A 107 3.41 4.25 6.91
CA LEU A 107 3.69 5.56 7.52
C LEU A 107 3.35 5.63 9.01
N ALA A 108 2.73 4.59 9.59
CA ALA A 108 2.54 4.47 11.05
C ALA A 108 3.83 4.03 11.77
N GLN A 109 4.80 3.47 11.04
CA GLN A 109 6.12 3.06 11.56
C GLN A 109 7.26 3.71 10.75
N PRO A 110 7.32 5.05 10.70
CA PRO A 110 8.05 5.79 9.66
C PRO A 110 9.57 5.66 9.74
N ALA A 111 10.14 5.48 10.93
CA ALA A 111 11.59 5.34 11.08
C ALA A 111 12.09 4.05 10.45
N PHE A 112 11.36 2.95 10.68
CA PHE A 112 11.64 1.66 10.10
C PHE A 112 11.40 1.67 8.58
N ALA A 113 10.24 2.21 8.14
CA ALA A 113 9.88 2.28 6.73
C ALA A 113 10.94 3.06 5.93
N ALA A 114 11.37 4.23 6.42
CA ALA A 114 12.40 5.02 5.77
C ALA A 114 13.73 4.29 5.68
N GLU A 115 14.16 3.61 6.74
CA GLU A 115 15.46 2.92 6.77
C GLU A 115 15.47 1.67 5.85
N LEU A 116 14.41 0.86 5.87
CA LEU A 116 14.34 -0.32 5.01
C LEU A 116 14.30 0.09 3.52
N LEU A 117 13.48 1.08 3.16
CA LEU A 117 13.40 1.58 1.80
C LEU A 117 14.71 2.23 1.36
N ARG A 118 15.38 2.98 2.24
CA ARG A 118 16.70 3.55 1.96
C ARG A 118 17.72 2.46 1.61
N ARG A 119 17.82 1.39 2.41
CA ARG A 119 18.73 0.28 2.16
C ARG A 119 18.43 -0.41 0.82
N CYS A 120 17.15 -0.66 0.54
CA CYS A 120 16.73 -1.24 -0.74
C CYS A 120 17.10 -0.35 -1.92
N HIS A 121 16.79 0.95 -1.83
CA HIS A 121 17.08 1.93 -2.88
C HIS A 121 18.60 2.07 -3.13
N GLU A 122 19.42 2.15 -2.06
CA GLU A 122 20.88 2.21 -2.17
C GLU A 122 21.49 0.93 -2.75
N ALA A 123 20.82 -0.22 -2.58
CA ALA A 123 21.21 -1.49 -3.22
C ALA A 123 20.69 -1.62 -4.68
N GLY A 124 20.06 -0.58 -5.22
CA GLY A 124 19.53 -0.57 -6.59
C GLY A 124 18.28 -1.44 -6.75
N ILE A 125 17.55 -1.71 -5.67
CA ILE A 125 16.28 -2.43 -5.68
C ILE A 125 15.14 -1.43 -5.81
N HIS A 126 14.25 -1.64 -6.79
CA HIS A 126 13.07 -0.81 -6.99
C HIS A 126 12.13 -0.90 -5.79
N THR A 127 11.72 0.27 -5.25
CA THR A 127 10.95 0.39 -4.01
C THR A 127 9.54 0.91 -4.28
N VAL A 128 8.56 0.29 -3.63
CA VAL A 128 7.16 0.68 -3.70
C VAL A 128 6.62 0.92 -2.30
N LEU A 129 5.85 1.98 -2.13
CA LEU A 129 5.06 2.26 -0.95
C LEU A 129 3.58 2.11 -1.27
N ASP A 130 2.90 1.15 -0.64
CA ASP A 130 1.45 0.97 -0.67
C ASP A 130 0.86 1.65 0.57
N THR A 131 0.11 2.73 0.37
CA THR A 131 -0.30 3.63 1.46
C THR A 131 -1.67 4.24 1.26
N CYS A 132 -2.38 4.50 2.36
CA CYS A 132 -3.54 5.38 2.36
C CYS A 132 -3.17 6.87 2.49
N GLY A 133 -1.90 7.19 2.69
CA GLY A 133 -1.41 8.56 2.78
C GLY A 133 -1.80 9.34 4.04
N HIS A 134 -2.40 8.72 5.06
CA HIS A 134 -2.81 9.42 6.28
C HIS A 134 -1.67 9.58 7.28
N ALA A 135 -0.73 10.47 6.98
CA ALA A 135 0.37 10.85 7.86
C ALA A 135 0.64 12.35 7.79
N GLN A 136 1.33 12.92 8.79
CA GLN A 136 1.84 14.27 8.67
C GLN A 136 2.85 14.33 7.51
N TRP A 137 2.81 15.41 6.71
CA TRP A 137 3.67 15.55 5.53
C TRP A 137 5.15 15.40 5.82
N SER A 138 5.63 16.01 6.90
CA SER A 138 7.02 15.88 7.31
C SER A 138 7.46 14.44 7.60
N VAL A 139 6.52 13.60 8.03
CA VAL A 139 6.72 12.15 8.24
C VAL A 139 6.71 11.42 6.91
N ALA A 140 5.67 11.64 6.10
CA ALA A 140 5.52 11.00 4.78
C ALA A 140 6.72 11.31 3.87
N ARG A 141 7.14 12.59 3.79
CA ARG A 141 8.25 13.03 2.95
C ARG A 141 9.57 12.31 3.24
N ARG A 142 9.84 11.99 4.51
CA ARG A 142 11.07 11.26 4.87
C ARG A 142 11.07 9.83 4.36
N VAL A 143 9.92 9.15 4.40
CA VAL A 143 9.77 7.79 3.87
C VAL A 143 9.81 7.80 2.34
N LEU A 144 9.11 8.76 1.73
CA LEU A 144 9.00 8.91 0.28
C LEU A 144 10.32 9.28 -0.41
N ALA A 145 11.33 9.77 0.31
CA ALA A 145 12.65 10.08 -0.23
C ALA A 145 13.38 8.87 -0.84
N HIS A 146 12.94 7.66 -0.55
CA HIS A 146 13.54 6.41 -1.00
C HIS A 146 12.51 5.49 -1.71
N VAL A 147 11.48 6.10 -2.32
CA VAL A 147 10.38 5.40 -2.99
C VAL A 147 10.43 5.72 -4.48
N ASP A 148 10.35 4.68 -5.32
CA ASP A 148 10.33 4.82 -6.78
C ASP A 148 8.89 4.88 -7.32
N LEU A 149 7.93 4.26 -6.61
CA LEU A 149 6.51 4.23 -6.99
C LEU A 149 5.61 4.24 -5.75
N VAL A 150 4.54 5.00 -5.78
CA VAL A 150 3.51 5.00 -4.74
C VAL A 150 2.24 4.35 -5.27
N LEU A 151 1.75 3.32 -4.57
CA LEU A 151 0.39 2.80 -4.72
C LEU A 151 -0.48 3.54 -3.70
N PHE A 152 -1.41 4.35 -4.17
CA PHE A 152 -2.12 5.29 -3.32
C PHE A 152 -3.63 5.03 -3.29
N ASP A 153 -4.18 4.80 -2.11
CA ASP A 153 -5.57 4.42 -1.92
C ASP A 153 -6.52 5.63 -1.83
N PHE A 154 -7.47 5.74 -2.77
CA PHE A 154 -8.60 6.68 -2.73
C PHE A 154 -9.88 5.94 -2.34
N LYS A 155 -10.41 6.23 -1.14
CA LYS A 155 -11.52 5.43 -0.57
C LYS A 155 -12.88 6.11 -0.67
N HIS A 156 -12.94 7.43 -0.47
CA HIS A 156 -14.14 8.25 -0.64
C HIS A 156 -13.77 9.73 -0.75
N MET A 157 -14.46 10.53 -1.58
CA MET A 157 -14.15 11.96 -1.77
C MET A 157 -14.85 12.85 -0.76
N ASP A 158 -16.06 12.53 -0.32
CA ASP A 158 -16.73 13.29 0.75
C ASP A 158 -16.04 13.03 2.10
N PRO A 159 -15.58 14.07 2.83
CA PRO A 159 -14.81 13.91 4.06
C PRO A 159 -15.61 13.31 5.22
N GLU A 160 -16.92 13.56 5.30
CA GLU A 160 -17.76 13.01 6.36
C GLU A 160 -18.12 11.55 6.08
N ALA A 161 -18.40 11.20 4.83
CA ALA A 161 -18.55 9.79 4.43
C ALA A 161 -17.24 9.03 4.65
N HIS A 162 -16.10 9.59 4.25
CA HIS A 162 -14.79 8.97 4.50
C HIS A 162 -14.58 8.71 5.99
N ARG A 163 -14.91 9.68 6.86
CA ARG A 163 -14.81 9.52 8.32
C ARG A 163 -15.73 8.42 8.86
N ARG A 164 -16.98 8.37 8.41
CA ARG A 164 -17.91 7.29 8.82
C ARG A 164 -17.43 5.91 8.41
N LEU A 165 -16.80 5.82 7.23
CA LEU A 165 -16.42 4.54 6.62
C LEU A 165 -15.04 4.05 7.04
N THR A 166 -14.14 4.97 7.43
CA THR A 166 -12.73 4.63 7.71
C THR A 166 -12.21 5.12 9.07
N GLY A 167 -13.02 5.89 9.81
CA GLY A 167 -12.65 6.45 11.10
C GLY A 167 -11.93 7.81 11.04
N VAL A 168 -11.45 8.25 9.86
CA VAL A 168 -10.76 9.53 9.67
C VAL A 168 -11.30 10.27 8.44
N ASP A 169 -11.20 11.59 8.39
CA ASP A 169 -11.49 12.33 7.14
C ASP A 169 -10.36 12.20 6.12
N ASN A 170 -10.64 12.57 4.88
CA ASN A 170 -9.72 12.42 3.74
C ASN A 170 -8.86 13.66 3.45
N ARG A 171 -9.02 14.79 4.17
CA ARG A 171 -8.36 16.06 3.81
C ARG A 171 -6.84 15.92 3.74
N ARG A 172 -6.24 15.28 4.76
CA ARG A 172 -4.80 15.02 4.80
C ARG A 172 -4.35 14.04 3.72
N ILE A 173 -5.18 13.04 3.44
CA ILE A 173 -4.93 12.03 2.40
C ILE A 173 -4.83 12.72 1.05
N LEU A 174 -5.84 13.52 0.69
CA LEU A 174 -5.88 14.23 -0.58
C LEU A 174 -4.77 15.29 -0.70
N ASP A 175 -4.45 16.01 0.39
CA ASP A 175 -3.32 16.95 0.41
C ASP A 175 -1.98 16.22 0.17
N ASN A 176 -1.76 15.09 0.82
CA ASN A 176 -0.56 14.30 0.62
C ASN A 176 -0.46 13.73 -0.81
N ALA A 177 -1.58 13.30 -1.42
CA ALA A 177 -1.57 12.86 -2.83
C ALA A 177 -1.09 13.98 -3.78
N ARG A 178 -1.62 15.22 -3.61
CA ARG A 178 -1.15 16.39 -4.39
C ARG A 178 0.34 16.62 -4.20
N ARG A 179 0.81 16.61 -2.96
CA ARG A 179 2.21 16.86 -2.64
C ARG A 179 3.14 15.80 -3.16
N ILE A 180 2.76 14.53 -3.10
CA ILE A 180 3.51 13.42 -3.70
C ILE A 180 3.69 13.68 -5.18
N HIS A 181 2.61 14.02 -5.87
CA HIS A 181 2.63 14.25 -7.31
C HIS A 181 3.38 15.53 -7.68
N HIS A 182 3.05 16.68 -7.08
CA HIS A 182 3.54 18.00 -7.52
C HIS A 182 4.84 18.43 -6.86
N GLU A 183 5.07 18.11 -5.56
CA GLU A 183 6.29 18.54 -4.87
C GLU A 183 7.43 17.54 -5.04
N LEU A 184 7.13 16.22 -5.08
CA LEU A 184 8.14 15.17 -5.19
C LEU A 184 8.29 14.63 -6.61
N GLY A 185 7.28 14.80 -7.47
CA GLY A 185 7.27 14.25 -8.84
C GLY A 185 7.32 12.73 -8.88
N LEU A 186 6.92 12.06 -7.79
CA LEU A 186 6.95 10.60 -7.71
C LEU A 186 5.85 9.97 -8.56
N PRO A 187 6.14 8.91 -9.30
CA PRO A 187 5.14 8.08 -9.93
C PRO A 187 4.10 7.61 -8.90
N LEU A 188 2.82 7.76 -9.23
CA LEU A 188 1.70 7.39 -8.37
C LEU A 188 0.69 6.58 -9.19
N HIS A 189 0.29 5.40 -8.69
CA HIS A 189 -0.85 4.65 -9.20
C HIS A 189 -2.01 4.79 -8.21
N ALA A 190 -3.14 5.29 -8.69
CA ALA A 190 -4.35 5.43 -7.90
C ALA A 190 -5.02 4.07 -7.73
N ARG A 191 -5.26 3.65 -6.48
CA ARG A 191 -6.00 2.44 -6.12
C ARG A 191 -7.36 2.83 -5.57
N VAL A 192 -8.43 2.33 -6.17
CA VAL A 192 -9.79 2.65 -5.80
C VAL A 192 -10.55 1.37 -5.48
N PRO A 193 -10.76 1.04 -4.19
CA PRO A 193 -11.62 -0.07 -3.83
C PRO A 193 -13.08 0.26 -4.20
N VAL A 194 -13.79 -0.67 -4.81
CA VAL A 194 -15.22 -0.53 -5.17
C VAL A 194 -16.04 -1.37 -4.21
N ILE A 195 -16.70 -0.70 -3.28
CA ILE A 195 -17.44 -1.32 -2.17
C ILE A 195 -18.94 -1.07 -2.36
N PRO A 196 -19.73 -2.09 -2.69
CA PRO A 196 -21.16 -1.94 -2.99
C PRO A 196 -21.94 -1.22 -1.90
N GLY A 197 -22.63 -0.15 -2.27
CA GLY A 197 -23.47 0.64 -1.36
C GLY A 197 -22.72 1.60 -0.43
N PHE A 198 -21.38 1.66 -0.49
CA PHE A 198 -20.58 2.51 0.39
C PHE A 198 -19.82 3.61 -0.37
N ASN A 199 -19.06 3.26 -1.39
CA ASN A 199 -18.28 4.24 -2.15
C ASN A 199 -18.46 4.11 -3.67
N ASP A 200 -19.30 3.21 -4.13
CA ASP A 200 -19.52 2.88 -5.53
C ASP A 200 -20.63 3.71 -6.21
N SER A 201 -21.09 4.81 -5.58
CA SER A 201 -22.06 5.73 -6.22
C SER A 201 -21.41 6.48 -7.39
N ALA A 202 -22.22 6.86 -8.39
CA ALA A 202 -21.76 7.68 -9.51
C ALA A 202 -21.07 8.96 -9.02
N ASP A 203 -21.68 9.66 -8.07
CA ASP A 203 -21.15 10.92 -7.54
C ASP A 203 -19.76 10.76 -6.93
N ASN A 204 -19.54 9.69 -6.15
CA ASN A 204 -18.23 9.45 -5.54
C ASN A 204 -17.18 9.00 -6.56
N LEU A 205 -17.53 8.11 -7.49
CA LEU A 205 -16.59 7.66 -8.53
C LEU A 205 -16.19 8.80 -9.45
N ASP A 206 -17.15 9.65 -9.86
CA ASP A 206 -16.89 10.84 -10.68
C ASP A 206 -16.06 11.88 -9.93
N ALA A 207 -16.34 12.10 -8.63
CA ALA A 207 -15.53 12.99 -7.82
C ALA A 207 -14.08 12.47 -7.66
N THR A 208 -13.93 11.15 -7.52
CA THR A 208 -12.60 10.51 -7.46
C THR A 208 -11.87 10.66 -8.78
N ALA A 209 -12.55 10.38 -9.89
CA ALA A 209 -11.96 10.51 -11.22
C ALA A 209 -11.58 11.96 -11.53
N ARG A 210 -12.44 12.95 -11.22
CA ARG A 210 -12.12 14.38 -11.34
C ARG A 210 -10.92 14.77 -10.48
N PHE A 211 -10.86 14.34 -9.22
CA PHE A 211 -9.71 14.63 -8.37
C PHE A 211 -8.40 14.11 -8.99
N ILE A 212 -8.40 12.89 -9.52
CA ILE A 212 -7.21 12.32 -10.14
C ILE A 212 -6.85 13.06 -11.43
N ALA A 213 -7.83 13.34 -12.30
CA ALA A 213 -7.59 14.01 -13.59
C ALA A 213 -7.16 15.47 -13.42
N ASP A 214 -7.84 16.23 -12.55
CA ASP A 214 -7.71 17.69 -12.46
C ASP A 214 -6.66 18.13 -11.43
N GLU A 215 -6.55 17.37 -10.33
CA GLU A 215 -5.71 17.75 -9.18
C GLU A 215 -4.37 16.98 -9.14
N LEU A 216 -4.25 15.89 -9.89
CA LEU A 216 -2.99 15.18 -10.10
C LEU A 216 -2.61 15.28 -11.58
N ALA A 217 -2.94 14.28 -12.39
CA ALA A 217 -2.78 14.33 -13.84
C ALA A 217 -3.61 13.25 -14.54
N PRO A 218 -4.08 13.47 -15.79
CA PRO A 218 -4.77 12.43 -16.55
C PRO A 218 -3.90 11.20 -16.86
N SER A 219 -2.57 11.33 -16.77
CA SER A 219 -1.62 10.23 -16.95
C SER A 219 -1.47 9.32 -15.74
N VAL A 220 -2.08 9.65 -14.58
CA VAL A 220 -2.05 8.80 -13.39
C VAL A 220 -2.87 7.53 -13.64
N PRO A 221 -2.25 6.34 -13.60
CA PRO A 221 -2.95 5.08 -13.78
C PRO A 221 -3.94 4.82 -12.63
N VAL A 222 -5.12 4.27 -12.97
CA VAL A 222 -6.16 3.94 -11.98
C VAL A 222 -6.41 2.43 -11.95
N CYS A 223 -6.30 1.82 -10.76
CA CYS A 223 -6.62 0.42 -10.51
C CYS A 223 -7.89 0.32 -9.65
N LEU A 224 -8.95 -0.29 -10.20
CA LEU A 224 -10.19 -0.53 -9.48
C LEU A 224 -10.17 -1.92 -8.86
N HIS A 225 -10.31 -1.99 -7.55
CA HIS A 225 -10.30 -3.25 -6.80
C HIS A 225 -11.70 -3.60 -6.32
N ALA A 226 -12.25 -4.71 -6.82
CA ALA A 226 -13.53 -5.22 -6.37
C ALA A 226 -13.47 -5.61 -4.88
N TYR A 227 -14.48 -5.24 -4.11
CA TYR A 227 -14.65 -5.79 -2.77
C TYR A 227 -14.69 -7.32 -2.83
N HIS A 228 -14.06 -7.98 -1.85
CA HIS A 228 -14.06 -9.42 -1.70
C HIS A 228 -14.17 -9.83 -0.21
N ARG A 229 -14.60 -11.07 0.04
CA ARG A 229 -14.88 -11.59 1.40
C ARG A 229 -13.70 -12.33 2.04
N LEU A 230 -12.50 -12.25 1.48
CA LEU A 230 -11.31 -12.98 1.95
C LEU A 230 -10.90 -12.63 3.39
N GLY A 231 -11.32 -11.48 3.91
CA GLY A 231 -11.08 -11.08 5.29
C GLY A 231 -11.91 -11.84 6.34
N ALA A 232 -13.02 -12.50 5.96
CA ALA A 232 -13.97 -13.08 6.91
C ALA A 232 -13.33 -14.00 7.96
N GLY A 233 -12.52 -14.97 7.52
CA GLY A 233 -11.82 -15.89 8.41
C GLY A 233 -10.79 -15.19 9.32
N LYS A 234 -10.20 -14.08 8.87
CA LYS A 234 -9.25 -13.30 9.68
C LYS A 234 -9.96 -12.60 10.83
N TYR A 235 -11.14 -12.00 10.58
CA TYR A 235 -11.97 -11.43 11.65
C TYR A 235 -12.40 -12.46 12.66
N GLN A 236 -12.82 -13.65 12.23
CA GLN A 236 -13.20 -14.75 13.13
C GLN A 236 -12.02 -15.17 14.01
N ARG A 237 -10.83 -15.36 13.43
CA ARG A 237 -9.62 -15.74 14.17
C ARG A 237 -9.15 -14.69 15.18
N LEU A 238 -9.52 -13.42 14.99
CA LEU A 238 -9.24 -12.34 15.93
C LEU A 238 -10.35 -12.15 16.99
N GLY A 239 -11.40 -12.98 16.97
CA GLY A 239 -12.57 -12.81 17.85
C GLY A 239 -13.43 -11.59 17.48
N ARG A 240 -13.27 -11.06 16.25
CA ARG A 240 -13.91 -9.85 15.73
C ARG A 240 -14.93 -10.15 14.63
N GLY A 241 -15.46 -11.36 14.58
CA GLY A 241 -16.38 -11.80 13.53
C GLY A 241 -17.59 -10.88 13.32
N ALA A 242 -18.11 -10.28 14.39
CA ALA A 242 -19.23 -9.33 14.32
C ALA A 242 -18.88 -8.00 13.61
N GLU A 243 -17.60 -7.67 13.47
CA GLU A 243 -17.15 -6.46 12.78
C GLU A 243 -17.00 -6.68 11.26
N PHE A 244 -17.06 -7.94 10.80
CA PHE A 244 -16.89 -8.23 9.37
C PHE A 244 -18.10 -7.75 8.55
N LEU A 245 -17.84 -6.91 7.57
CA LEU A 245 -18.85 -6.40 6.64
C LEU A 245 -19.14 -7.45 5.55
N ALA A 246 -20.23 -8.21 5.75
CA ALA A 246 -20.61 -9.29 4.84
C ALA A 246 -21.45 -8.77 3.66
N LEU A 247 -20.78 -8.16 2.68
CA LEU A 247 -21.41 -7.73 1.42
C LEU A 247 -21.21 -8.79 0.33
N GLU A 248 -22.10 -8.76 -0.67
CA GLU A 248 -21.84 -9.45 -1.93
C GLU A 248 -20.82 -8.64 -2.74
N PRO A 249 -19.79 -9.29 -3.31
CA PRO A 249 -18.87 -8.61 -4.23
C PRO A 249 -19.60 -7.98 -5.41
N PRO A 250 -19.11 -6.85 -5.95
CA PRO A 250 -19.67 -6.28 -7.17
C PRO A 250 -19.46 -7.29 -8.33
N ASP A 251 -20.45 -7.41 -9.19
CA ASP A 251 -20.35 -8.21 -10.41
C ASP A 251 -19.48 -7.50 -11.48
N ASP A 252 -19.17 -8.24 -12.54
CA ASP A 252 -18.35 -7.72 -13.63
C ASP A 252 -19.01 -6.50 -14.30
N ALA A 253 -20.34 -6.49 -14.45
CA ALA A 253 -21.06 -5.37 -15.05
C ALA A 253 -20.90 -4.09 -14.20
N ARG A 254 -20.97 -4.22 -12.87
CA ARG A 254 -20.75 -3.10 -11.94
C ARG A 254 -19.31 -2.60 -12.00
N MET A 255 -18.34 -3.50 -12.06
CA MET A 255 -16.93 -3.12 -12.19
C MET A 255 -16.62 -2.45 -13.52
N GLN A 256 -17.18 -2.94 -14.64
CA GLN A 256 -17.04 -2.30 -15.96
C GLN A 256 -17.70 -0.92 -15.98
N TRP A 257 -18.89 -0.79 -15.37
CA TRP A 257 -19.54 0.50 -15.23
C TRP A 257 -18.69 1.47 -14.38
N ALA A 258 -18.15 1.01 -13.24
CA ALA A 258 -17.24 1.84 -12.44
C ALA A 258 -16.02 2.30 -13.25
N ARG A 259 -15.40 1.40 -14.03
CA ARG A 259 -14.26 1.72 -14.92
C ARG A 259 -14.64 2.81 -15.93
N SER A 260 -15.79 2.69 -16.57
CA SER A 260 -16.23 3.66 -17.58
C SER A 260 -16.37 5.09 -17.03
N ARG A 261 -16.59 5.26 -15.71
CA ARG A 261 -16.65 6.60 -15.07
C ARG A 261 -15.28 7.30 -15.10
N PHE A 262 -14.20 6.55 -14.92
CA PHE A 262 -12.83 7.07 -14.98
C PHE A 262 -12.41 7.31 -16.45
N GLU A 263 -12.72 6.37 -17.34
CA GLU A 263 -12.41 6.48 -18.77
C GLU A 263 -13.10 7.67 -19.42
N ALA A 264 -14.32 8.03 -18.98
CA ALA A 264 -15.07 9.20 -19.46
C ALA A 264 -14.35 10.54 -19.16
N LEU A 265 -13.42 10.57 -18.20
CA LEU A 265 -12.57 11.71 -17.86
C LEU A 265 -11.14 11.56 -18.41
N GLY A 266 -10.92 10.63 -19.35
CA GLY A 266 -9.63 10.43 -20.01
C GLY A 266 -8.59 9.69 -19.19
N LEU A 267 -8.96 9.09 -18.05
CA LEU A 267 -8.05 8.32 -17.21
C LEU A 267 -7.88 6.89 -17.76
N ALA A 268 -6.65 6.37 -17.72
CA ALA A 268 -6.39 4.96 -17.97
C ALA A 268 -6.79 4.14 -16.73
N ALA A 269 -7.92 3.44 -16.81
CA ALA A 269 -8.45 2.65 -15.70
C ALA A 269 -8.49 1.15 -16.03
N VAL A 270 -8.05 0.31 -15.08
CA VAL A 270 -8.10 -1.14 -15.17
C VAL A 270 -8.85 -1.72 -13.96
N ILE A 271 -9.40 -2.91 -14.11
CA ILE A 271 -9.97 -3.70 -13.01
C ILE A 271 -8.92 -4.71 -12.56
N GLY A 272 -8.61 -4.73 -11.28
CA GLY A 272 -7.50 -5.50 -10.72
C GLY A 272 -6.18 -4.73 -10.77
N GLU A 273 -5.10 -5.39 -11.12
CA GLU A 273 -3.78 -4.78 -11.14
C GLU A 273 -3.45 -4.19 -12.53
N TYR A 274 -2.65 -3.14 -12.52
CA TYR A 274 -2.05 -2.64 -13.75
C TYR A 274 -1.09 -3.71 -14.28
N PRO A 275 -1.18 -4.09 -15.56
CA PRO A 275 -0.20 -4.98 -16.14
C PRO A 275 1.19 -4.38 -15.92
N ALA A 276 2.15 -5.19 -15.46
CA ALA A 276 3.52 -4.76 -15.34
C ALA A 276 3.95 -4.14 -16.66
N ALA A 277 4.30 -2.85 -16.65
CA ALA A 277 4.90 -2.25 -17.82
C ALA A 277 6.13 -3.10 -18.16
N VAL A 278 6.16 -3.65 -19.36
CA VAL A 278 7.38 -4.25 -19.89
C VAL A 278 8.41 -3.13 -19.80
N ALA A 279 9.41 -3.30 -18.95
CA ALA A 279 10.44 -2.30 -18.75
C ALA A 279 11.00 -1.97 -20.14
N GLU A 280 10.80 -0.75 -20.63
CA GLU A 280 11.51 -0.30 -21.81
C GLU A 280 13.01 -0.40 -21.47
N PRO A 281 13.81 -1.07 -22.30
CA PRO A 281 15.23 -1.16 -22.04
C PRO A 281 15.76 0.27 -21.94
N SER A 282 16.37 0.62 -20.81
CA SER A 282 16.94 1.93 -20.55
C SER A 282 17.88 2.27 -21.71
N SER A 283 17.54 3.25 -22.51
CA SER A 283 18.39 3.84 -23.55
C SER A 283 19.47 4.71 -22.89
N LYS A 284 20.31 4.11 -22.04
CA LYS A 284 21.59 4.71 -21.71
C LYS A 284 22.54 4.27 -22.79
N GLY A 285 22.73 5.17 -23.78
CA GLY A 285 23.68 5.00 -24.84
C GLY A 285 25.07 4.71 -24.30
N GLU A 286 25.58 3.56 -24.66
CA GLU A 286 27.00 3.34 -24.72
C GLU A 286 27.56 4.22 -25.87
N THR A 287 28.11 5.37 -25.53
CA THR A 287 29.07 6.03 -26.38
C THR A 287 30.40 5.33 -26.19
N CYS A 288 30.65 4.30 -27.00
CA CYS A 288 32.01 3.85 -27.26
C CYS A 288 32.77 4.95 -28.01
N SER A 289 33.88 5.40 -27.44
CA SER A 289 34.98 6.05 -28.13
C SER A 289 36.27 5.38 -27.73
#